data_7576a8eb03809b4aea1953c0d8cc7b79
#
_entry.id   7576a8eb03809b4aea1953c0d8cc7b79
#
_cell.length_a   1.000
_cell.length_b   1.000
_cell.length_c   1.000
_cell.angle_alpha   90.00
_cell.angle_beta   90.00
_cell.angle_gamma   90.00
#
_symmetry.space_group_name_H-M   'P 1'
#
loop_
_entity.id
_entity.type
_entity.pdbx_description
1 polymer ?
#
loop_
_entity_poly.entity_id
_entity_poly.type
_entity_poly.pdbx_seq_one_letter_code
_entity_poly.pdbx_strand_id
1 'polypeptide(L)'
;MKKIIGFLIVMMMCVVGTTFANAAEMNYSDGTLTINGLNGSADLLHASYTDGVLDSTEILNVSDGTYNINAKNGDKLFLWDNTNTMKPLSGNIIVGEKNQGENLEEDTQGKILVVYFSAQSHTERVANYIAQETGAEIFELVPKNPYTSADLNYSNSSSRVVYEYQHPEERNVELVSAVPPNWDSYDTVFVGYPIWWGIAAWPVNGFVTVNDFIGKTVIPFCTSASSGIGQSGTLLRDSAKGGNWLNGMRFSSSASESTVKSWVASLDLN
;
A
#
# COMPACT_ATOMS: atom_id res chain seq x y z
N MET A 1 27.79 -9.74 11.83
CA MET A 1 26.74 -10.45 11.12
C MET A 1 25.43 -10.58 11.91
N LYS A 2 25.39 -11.13 13.14
CA LYS A 2 24.14 -11.28 13.93
C LYS A 2 23.32 -9.98 14.13
N LYS A 3 23.96 -8.82 14.33
CA LYS A 3 23.27 -7.53 14.53
C LYS A 3 22.67 -6.94 13.25
N ILE A 4 23.25 -7.24 12.08
CA ILE A 4 22.76 -6.77 10.77
C ILE A 4 21.52 -7.55 10.37
N ILE A 5 21.52 -8.87 10.62
CA ILE A 5 20.34 -9.72 10.35
C ILE A 5 19.17 -9.30 11.24
N GLY A 6 19.41 -9.02 12.54
CA GLY A 6 18.35 -8.52 13.43
C GLY A 6 17.74 -7.20 13.00
N PHE A 7 18.53 -6.26 12.46
CA PHE A 7 18.02 -4.96 11.96
C PHE A 7 17.23 -5.11 10.65
N LEU A 8 17.66 -6.00 9.75
CA LEU A 8 16.91 -6.31 8.52
C LEU A 8 15.57 -7.02 8.84
N ILE A 9 15.54 -7.92 9.82
CA ILE A 9 14.30 -8.61 10.22
C ILE A 9 13.26 -7.61 10.77
N VAL A 10 13.69 -6.62 11.56
CA VAL A 10 12.79 -5.57 12.07
C VAL A 10 12.24 -4.71 10.92
N MET A 11 13.03 -4.43 9.90
CA MET A 11 12.60 -3.65 8.73
C MET A 11 11.69 -4.44 7.78
N MET A 12 11.79 -5.77 7.75
CA MET A 12 11.01 -6.67 6.88
C MET A 12 9.70 -7.16 7.54
N MET A 13 9.45 -6.84 8.82
CA MET A 13 8.22 -7.19 9.54
C MET A 13 6.95 -6.50 9.02
N CYS A 14 7.05 -5.59 8.04
CA CYS A 14 5.91 -4.91 7.41
C CYS A 14 5.48 -5.55 6.08
N VAL A 15 6.02 -6.71 5.69
CA VAL A 15 5.54 -7.43 4.49
C VAL A 15 4.41 -8.38 4.90
N VAL A 16 3.25 -7.83 5.16
CA VAL A 16 2.00 -8.58 5.22
C VAL A 16 1.43 -8.54 3.79
N GLY A 17 1.27 -9.70 3.19
CA GLY A 17 0.47 -9.89 1.98
C GLY A 17 1.19 -9.70 0.64
N THR A 18 2.13 -10.57 0.30
CA THR A 18 2.48 -10.82 -1.10
C THR A 18 1.81 -12.12 -1.55
N THR A 19 0.90 -12.04 -2.52
CA THR A 19 0.43 -13.24 -3.23
C THR A 19 1.58 -13.74 -4.10
N PHE A 20 2.08 -14.93 -3.79
CA PHE A 20 3.11 -15.57 -4.59
C PHE A 20 2.43 -16.50 -5.59
N ALA A 21 2.49 -16.19 -6.89
CA ALA A 21 2.17 -17.17 -7.91
C ALA A 21 3.13 -18.38 -7.75
N ASN A 22 2.63 -19.55 -7.34
CA ASN A 22 3.38 -20.71 -6.85
C ASN A 22 4.05 -20.51 -5.48
N ALA A 23 3.35 -19.93 -4.51
CA ALA A 23 3.83 -19.84 -3.14
C ALA A 23 3.95 -21.23 -2.52
N ALA A 24 5.02 -21.47 -1.79
CA ALA A 24 5.10 -22.64 -0.92
C ALA A 24 4.13 -22.44 0.26
N GLU A 25 3.55 -23.53 0.72
CA GLU A 25 2.67 -23.55 1.88
C GLU A 25 3.46 -23.96 3.13
N MET A 26 3.27 -23.22 4.21
CA MET A 26 3.77 -23.57 5.55
C MET A 26 2.60 -23.79 6.51
N ASN A 27 2.62 -24.88 7.23
CA ASN A 27 1.67 -25.15 8.31
C ASN A 27 2.43 -25.59 9.57
N TYR A 28 2.18 -24.92 10.71
CA TYR A 28 2.80 -25.25 11.99
C TYR A 28 1.74 -25.61 13.03
N SER A 29 1.86 -26.82 13.59
CA SER A 29 0.99 -27.29 14.66
C SER A 29 1.79 -28.19 15.60
N ASP A 30 1.63 -28.01 16.90
CA ASP A 30 2.15 -28.89 17.94
C ASP A 30 3.67 -29.19 17.79
N GLY A 31 4.46 -28.17 17.50
CA GLY A 31 5.91 -28.30 17.34
C GLY A 31 6.36 -28.84 15.98
N THR A 32 5.42 -29.06 15.07
CA THR A 32 5.68 -29.64 13.75
C THR A 32 5.36 -28.63 12.65
N LEU A 33 6.35 -28.30 11.81
CA LEU A 33 6.21 -27.49 10.62
C LEU A 33 6.15 -28.40 9.39
N THR A 34 5.11 -28.26 8.59
CA THR A 34 4.98 -28.91 7.27
C THR A 34 5.15 -27.86 6.19
N ILE A 35 5.96 -28.16 5.17
CA ILE A 35 6.24 -27.30 4.01
C ILE A 35 5.92 -28.09 2.74
N ASN A 36 5.13 -27.48 1.84
CA ASN A 36 4.75 -28.06 0.56
C ASN A 36 4.90 -27.00 -0.56
N GLY A 37 5.13 -27.47 -1.79
CA GLY A 37 5.15 -26.64 -2.98
C GLY A 37 6.47 -25.91 -3.23
N LEU A 38 7.55 -26.28 -2.54
CA LEU A 38 8.89 -25.77 -2.84
C LEU A 38 9.43 -26.37 -4.13
N ASN A 39 10.01 -25.54 -4.96
CA ASN A 39 10.75 -26.00 -6.13
C ASN A 39 12.25 -26.07 -5.80
N GLY A 40 12.64 -27.06 -5.00
CA GLY A 40 14.01 -27.24 -4.51
C GLY A 40 14.15 -26.98 -3.00
N SER A 41 15.25 -26.35 -2.58
CA SER A 41 15.51 -26.01 -1.18
C SER A 41 15.31 -24.51 -0.91
N ALA A 42 14.97 -24.20 0.33
CA ALA A 42 14.74 -22.85 0.83
C ALA A 42 15.40 -22.66 2.21
N ASP A 43 15.55 -21.43 2.65
CA ASP A 43 16.00 -21.11 4.00
C ASP A 43 14.79 -20.76 4.89
N LEU A 44 14.56 -21.58 5.90
CA LEU A 44 13.62 -21.33 6.98
C LEU A 44 14.32 -20.53 8.07
N LEU A 45 13.86 -19.31 8.34
CA LEU A 45 14.27 -18.53 9.47
C LEU A 45 13.28 -18.70 10.62
N HIS A 46 13.77 -19.18 11.76
CA HIS A 46 13.05 -19.15 13.03
C HIS A 46 13.58 -17.98 13.88
N ALA A 47 12.71 -17.03 14.18
CA ALA A 47 13.00 -15.87 15.01
C ALA A 47 12.28 -16.01 16.36
N SER A 48 13.04 -16.14 17.44
CA SER A 48 12.51 -16.29 18.80
C SER A 48 12.43 -14.95 19.52
N TYR A 49 11.33 -14.74 20.24
CA TYR A 49 11.03 -13.51 20.96
C TYR A 49 10.80 -13.76 22.45
N THR A 50 11.23 -12.80 23.27
CA THR A 50 10.89 -12.72 24.71
C THR A 50 10.38 -11.30 24.99
N ASP A 51 9.15 -11.20 25.51
CA ASP A 51 8.46 -9.92 25.79
C ASP A 51 8.43 -8.95 24.59
N GLY A 52 8.24 -9.50 23.37
CA GLY A 52 8.22 -8.73 22.13
C GLY A 52 9.59 -8.30 21.59
N VAL A 53 10.68 -8.66 22.27
CA VAL A 53 12.05 -8.36 21.85
C VAL A 53 12.66 -9.59 21.20
N LEU A 54 13.33 -9.41 20.05
CA LEU A 54 14.04 -10.48 19.35
C LEU A 54 15.20 -11.01 20.22
N ASP A 55 15.13 -12.28 20.58
CA ASP A 55 16.07 -12.99 21.45
C ASP A 55 17.15 -13.69 20.62
N SER A 56 16.72 -14.51 19.65
CA SER A 56 17.62 -15.26 18.79
C SER A 56 17.02 -15.53 17.42
N THR A 57 17.89 -15.91 16.48
CA THR A 57 17.49 -16.37 15.14
C THR A 57 18.24 -17.64 14.78
N GLU A 58 17.53 -18.60 14.20
CA GLU A 58 18.07 -19.83 13.63
C GLU A 58 17.67 -19.93 12.15
N ILE A 59 18.57 -20.43 11.31
CA ILE A 59 18.31 -20.64 9.89
C ILE A 59 18.53 -22.12 9.58
N LEU A 60 17.52 -22.74 8.99
CA LEU A 60 17.52 -24.13 8.55
C LEU A 60 17.34 -24.19 7.05
N ASN A 61 18.16 -24.98 6.36
CA ASN A 61 17.90 -25.26 4.96
C ASN A 61 16.86 -26.39 4.87
N VAL A 62 15.75 -26.12 4.17
CA VAL A 62 14.55 -26.98 4.13
C VAL A 62 14.15 -27.26 2.67
N SER A 63 13.39 -28.33 2.48
CA SER A 63 12.68 -28.67 1.24
C SER A 63 11.24 -29.05 1.57
N ASP A 64 10.45 -29.52 0.62
CA ASP A 64 9.15 -30.09 0.96
C ASP A 64 9.31 -31.21 1.98
N GLY A 65 8.47 -31.17 3.02
CA GLY A 65 8.55 -32.15 4.11
C GLY A 65 8.05 -31.62 5.44
N THR A 66 8.35 -32.41 6.48
CA THR A 66 7.92 -32.13 7.85
C THR A 66 9.13 -32.00 8.76
N TYR A 67 9.14 -30.92 9.57
CA TYR A 67 10.25 -30.54 10.44
C TYR A 67 9.78 -30.35 11.88
N ASN A 68 10.52 -30.87 12.84
CA ASN A 68 10.27 -30.56 14.25
C ASN A 68 10.96 -29.23 14.58
N ILE A 69 10.18 -28.22 14.90
CA ILE A 69 10.65 -26.88 15.25
C ILE A 69 10.25 -26.59 16.69
N ASN A 70 11.22 -26.41 17.56
CA ASN A 70 10.97 -26.07 18.96
C ASN A 70 10.72 -24.55 19.10
N ALA A 71 9.54 -24.11 18.64
CA ALA A 71 9.14 -22.72 18.71
C ALA A 71 8.11 -22.49 19.83
N LYS A 72 8.20 -21.36 20.51
CA LYS A 72 7.30 -20.93 21.58
C LYS A 72 6.33 -19.84 21.08
N ASN A 73 5.27 -19.60 21.85
CA ASN A 73 4.30 -18.55 21.52
C ASN A 73 4.99 -17.19 21.29
N GLY A 74 4.64 -16.53 20.20
CA GLY A 74 5.23 -15.25 19.77
C GLY A 74 6.46 -15.40 18.87
N ASP A 75 7.03 -16.60 18.72
CA ASP A 75 8.09 -16.85 17.74
C ASP A 75 7.54 -16.73 16.32
N LYS A 76 8.41 -16.38 15.36
CA LYS A 76 8.03 -16.20 13.96
C LYS A 76 8.86 -17.09 13.05
N LEU A 77 8.19 -17.71 12.08
CA LEU A 77 8.79 -18.55 11.06
C LEU A 77 8.64 -17.86 9.70
N PHE A 78 9.76 -17.75 8.97
CA PHE A 78 9.81 -17.16 7.63
C PHE A 78 10.48 -18.13 6.67
N LEU A 79 9.95 -18.25 5.47
CA LEU A 79 10.50 -19.09 4.43
C LEU A 79 11.01 -18.23 3.27
N TRP A 80 12.30 -18.29 2.97
CA TRP A 80 12.96 -17.50 1.95
C TRP A 80 13.66 -18.39 0.91
N ASP A 81 13.83 -17.87 -0.31
CA ASP A 81 14.58 -18.55 -1.36
C ASP A 81 16.02 -18.85 -0.93
N ASN A 82 16.68 -17.89 -0.30
CA ASN A 82 17.97 -18.02 0.38
C ASN A 82 18.29 -16.77 1.19
N THR A 83 19.27 -16.86 2.08
CA THR A 83 19.69 -15.76 2.97
C THR A 83 20.39 -14.59 2.28
N ASN A 84 20.77 -14.70 1.00
CA ASN A 84 21.41 -13.61 0.26
C ASN A 84 20.38 -12.72 -0.45
N THR A 85 19.36 -13.31 -1.06
CA THR A 85 18.31 -12.60 -1.79
C THR A 85 17.13 -12.25 -0.89
N MET A 86 16.88 -13.06 0.16
CA MET A 86 15.78 -12.90 1.15
C MET A 86 14.41 -12.71 0.49
N LYS A 87 14.19 -13.35 -0.66
CA LYS A 87 12.90 -13.34 -1.33
C LYS A 87 11.96 -14.28 -0.60
N PRO A 88 10.84 -13.80 -0.03
CA PRO A 88 9.90 -14.66 0.66
C PRO A 88 9.23 -15.62 -0.32
N LEU A 89 9.03 -16.87 0.12
CA LEU A 89 8.40 -17.95 -0.65
C LEU A 89 7.01 -18.31 -0.11
N SER A 90 6.68 -17.83 1.10
CA SER A 90 5.36 -18.01 1.73
C SER A 90 5.06 -16.84 2.67
N GLY A 91 3.83 -16.78 3.20
CA GLY A 91 3.51 -15.97 4.37
C GLY A 91 4.32 -16.41 5.59
N ASN A 92 4.47 -15.53 6.59
CA ASN A 92 5.09 -15.90 7.87
C ASN A 92 4.08 -16.56 8.81
N ILE A 93 4.58 -17.42 9.70
CA ILE A 93 3.78 -17.99 10.79
C ILE A 93 4.18 -17.30 12.10
N ILE A 94 3.19 -16.89 12.91
CA ILE A 94 3.38 -16.46 14.30
C ILE A 94 2.89 -17.59 15.19
N VAL A 95 3.81 -18.20 15.95
CA VAL A 95 3.51 -19.37 16.78
C VAL A 95 2.63 -18.97 17.97
N GLY A 96 1.54 -19.69 18.19
CA GLY A 96 0.59 -19.47 19.28
C GLY A 96 -0.51 -18.45 18.99
N GLU A 97 -0.42 -17.64 17.97
CA GLU A 97 -1.60 -17.11 17.33
C GLU A 97 -2.29 -18.31 16.66
N LYS A 98 -3.62 -18.42 16.81
CA LYS A 98 -4.35 -19.41 16.03
C LYS A 98 -3.90 -19.19 14.60
N ASN A 99 -3.09 -20.10 14.07
CA ASN A 99 -3.05 -20.32 12.66
C ASN A 99 -4.50 -20.66 12.32
N GLN A 100 -5.29 -19.67 11.99
CA GLN A 100 -6.30 -19.91 11.02
C GLN A 100 -5.42 -20.42 9.86
N GLY A 101 -5.36 -21.75 9.70
CA GLY A 101 -5.26 -22.33 8.39
C GLY A 101 -6.40 -21.64 7.66
N GLU A 102 -6.16 -20.44 7.21
CA GLU A 102 -6.91 -19.90 6.12
C GLU A 102 -6.68 -20.96 5.05
N ASN A 103 -7.68 -21.89 4.96
CA ASN A 103 -8.21 -22.14 3.65
C ASN A 103 -8.05 -20.79 2.98
N LEU A 104 -7.13 -20.68 2.05
CA LEU A 104 -7.21 -19.71 1.00
C LEU A 104 -8.51 -20.08 0.23
N GLU A 105 -9.67 -19.87 0.86
CA GLU A 105 -10.71 -19.21 0.15
C GLU A 105 -9.97 -17.95 -0.28
N GLU A 106 -9.61 -17.89 -1.56
CA GLU A 106 -9.23 -16.65 -2.21
C GLU A 106 -10.09 -15.60 -1.53
N ASP A 107 -9.47 -14.72 -0.71
CA ASP A 107 -10.13 -13.46 -0.39
C ASP A 107 -10.25 -12.79 -1.75
N THR A 108 -11.38 -13.12 -2.42
CA THR A 108 -11.77 -12.54 -3.71
C THR A 108 -12.10 -11.07 -3.54
N GLN A 109 -11.97 -10.53 -2.33
CA GLN A 109 -12.02 -9.12 -2.08
C GLN A 109 -10.67 -8.50 -2.49
N GLY A 110 -10.64 -8.00 -3.72
CA GLY A 110 -9.45 -7.41 -4.34
C GLY A 110 -8.76 -6.42 -3.40
N LYS A 111 -7.43 -6.48 -3.28
CA LYS A 111 -6.67 -5.58 -2.40
C LYS A 111 -6.90 -4.13 -2.79
N ILE A 112 -7.19 -3.31 -1.80
CA ILE A 112 -7.51 -1.88 -1.98
C ILE A 112 -6.33 -1.02 -1.55
N LEU A 113 -5.97 -0.04 -2.37
CA LEU A 113 -4.98 0.99 -2.06
C LEU A 113 -5.64 2.38 -2.09
N VAL A 114 -5.32 3.22 -1.12
CA VAL A 114 -5.66 4.65 -1.15
C VAL A 114 -4.40 5.45 -1.42
N VAL A 115 -4.27 5.97 -2.62
CA VAL A 115 -3.19 6.88 -3.02
C VAL A 115 -3.70 8.32 -2.93
N TYR A 116 -2.93 9.21 -2.32
CA TYR A 116 -3.35 10.61 -2.24
C TYR A 116 -2.19 11.59 -2.25
N PHE A 117 -2.46 12.80 -2.72
CA PHE A 117 -1.68 14.00 -2.46
C PHE A 117 -2.48 14.95 -1.56
N SER A 118 -1.84 15.50 -0.54
CA SER A 118 -2.47 16.50 0.34
C SER A 118 -1.48 17.57 0.76
N ALA A 119 -1.76 18.83 0.41
CA ALA A 119 -0.90 19.96 0.79
C ALA A 119 -1.30 20.60 2.12
N GLN A 120 -2.52 20.37 2.62
CA GLN A 120 -3.10 20.98 3.83
C GLN A 120 -3.90 19.97 4.66
N SER A 121 -3.56 18.69 4.60
CA SER A 121 -4.17 17.57 5.34
C SER A 121 -5.69 17.37 5.12
N HIS A 122 -6.31 18.08 4.17
CA HIS A 122 -7.74 17.88 3.91
C HIS A 122 -8.00 16.60 3.14
N THR A 123 -7.24 16.33 2.08
CA THR A 123 -7.34 15.09 1.29
C THR A 123 -6.85 13.89 2.10
N GLU A 124 -5.77 14.05 2.85
CA GLU A 124 -5.25 13.07 3.80
C GLU A 124 -6.32 12.56 4.76
N ARG A 125 -7.08 13.46 5.39
CA ARG A 125 -8.16 13.08 6.30
C ARG A 125 -9.22 12.23 5.61
N VAL A 126 -9.64 12.59 4.39
CA VAL A 126 -10.60 11.80 3.61
C VAL A 126 -9.99 10.44 3.24
N ALA A 127 -8.72 10.40 2.83
CA ALA A 127 -7.99 9.17 2.54
C ALA A 127 -7.97 8.21 3.75
N ASN A 128 -7.71 8.75 4.95
CA ASN A 128 -7.73 7.97 6.18
C ASN A 128 -9.12 7.39 6.49
N TYR A 129 -10.20 8.14 6.26
CA TYR A 129 -11.56 7.63 6.46
C TYR A 129 -11.93 6.53 5.45
N ILE A 130 -11.48 6.65 4.19
CA ILE A 130 -11.66 5.60 3.17
C ILE A 130 -10.90 4.34 3.61
N ALA A 131 -9.64 4.48 3.99
CA ALA A 131 -8.81 3.35 4.41
C ALA A 131 -9.36 2.63 5.65
N GLN A 132 -9.88 3.38 6.63
CA GLN A 132 -10.52 2.80 7.81
C GLN A 132 -11.79 2.01 7.47
N GLU A 133 -12.56 2.45 6.48
CA GLU A 133 -13.79 1.78 6.07
C GLU A 133 -13.53 0.54 5.21
N THR A 134 -12.47 0.57 4.41
CA THR A 134 -12.16 -0.49 3.43
C THR A 134 -11.08 -1.46 3.89
N GLY A 135 -10.37 -1.16 4.97
CA GLY A 135 -9.14 -1.89 5.35
C GLY A 135 -7.96 -1.64 4.40
N ALA A 136 -8.05 -0.62 3.52
CA ALA A 136 -7.05 -0.35 2.50
C ALA A 136 -5.70 0.09 3.05
N GLU A 137 -4.64 -0.25 2.34
CA GLU A 137 -3.32 0.36 2.54
C GLU A 137 -3.32 1.82 2.06
N ILE A 138 -2.44 2.64 2.63
CA ILE A 138 -2.33 4.07 2.28
C ILE A 138 -0.96 4.35 1.67
N PHE A 139 -0.96 5.15 0.59
CA PHE A 139 0.25 5.65 -0.04
C PHE A 139 0.15 7.16 -0.30
N GLU A 140 0.95 7.93 0.42
CA GLU A 140 1.02 9.38 0.23
C GLU A 140 1.99 9.75 -0.89
N LEU A 141 1.54 10.60 -1.81
CA LEU A 141 2.38 11.21 -2.84
C LEU A 141 3.09 12.43 -2.26
N VAL A 142 4.36 12.27 -1.90
CA VAL A 142 5.18 13.32 -1.28
C VAL A 142 6.05 13.99 -2.35
N PRO A 143 5.84 15.28 -2.67
CA PRO A 143 6.77 16.02 -3.52
C PRO A 143 8.17 16.08 -2.89
N LYS A 144 9.23 15.90 -3.70
CA LYS A 144 10.62 16.10 -3.21
C LYS A 144 10.85 17.50 -2.67
N ASN A 145 10.15 18.49 -3.23
CA ASN A 145 10.07 19.84 -2.71
C ASN A 145 8.63 20.12 -2.27
N PRO A 146 8.28 19.92 -0.98
CA PRO A 146 6.92 20.11 -0.48
C PRO A 146 6.42 21.55 -0.65
N TYR A 147 5.10 21.70 -0.80
CA TYR A 147 4.47 23.01 -0.89
C TYR A 147 4.34 23.62 0.50
N THR A 148 4.88 24.83 0.67
CA THR A 148 4.67 25.65 1.86
C THR A 148 3.35 26.44 1.78
N SER A 149 2.91 27.02 2.88
CA SER A 149 1.73 27.91 2.86
C SER A 149 1.94 29.12 1.94
N ALA A 150 3.17 29.60 1.76
CA ALA A 150 3.49 30.68 0.83
C ALA A 150 3.36 30.22 -0.63
N ASP A 151 3.79 28.99 -0.92
CA ASP A 151 3.67 28.37 -2.26
C ASP A 151 2.21 28.15 -2.67
N LEU A 152 1.33 27.93 -1.72
CA LEU A 152 -0.09 27.68 -1.94
C LEU A 152 -0.96 28.93 -2.00
N ASN A 153 -0.37 30.11 -1.89
CA ASN A 153 -1.13 31.39 -1.90
C ASN A 153 -1.56 31.74 -3.32
N TYR A 154 -2.72 31.25 -3.74
CA TYR A 154 -3.31 31.50 -5.06
C TYR A 154 -3.66 32.98 -5.35
N SER A 155 -3.66 33.85 -4.33
CA SER A 155 -3.86 35.29 -4.48
C SER A 155 -2.56 36.05 -4.75
N ASN A 156 -1.40 35.40 -4.62
CA ASN A 156 -0.09 35.97 -4.91
C ASN A 156 0.42 35.47 -6.27
N SER A 157 0.52 36.36 -7.24
CA SER A 157 0.99 36.02 -8.61
C SER A 157 2.43 35.47 -8.65
N SER A 158 3.22 35.67 -7.59
CA SER A 158 4.59 35.17 -7.47
C SER A 158 4.69 33.86 -6.68
N SER A 159 3.56 33.30 -6.24
CA SER A 159 3.58 32.00 -5.53
C SER A 159 3.85 30.85 -6.50
N ARG A 160 4.45 29.78 -5.99
CA ARG A 160 4.78 28.59 -6.77
C ARG A 160 3.55 28.02 -7.48
N VAL A 161 2.44 27.86 -6.78
CA VAL A 161 1.23 27.26 -7.34
C VAL A 161 0.62 28.10 -8.47
N VAL A 162 0.74 29.44 -8.42
CA VAL A 162 0.29 30.35 -9.50
C VAL A 162 1.25 30.29 -10.67
N TYR A 163 2.56 30.25 -10.41
CA TYR A 163 3.57 30.09 -11.45
C TYR A 163 3.37 28.77 -12.21
N GLU A 164 3.27 27.65 -11.52
CA GLU A 164 3.02 26.34 -12.13
C GLU A 164 1.66 26.27 -12.87
N TYR A 165 0.64 27.01 -12.41
CA TYR A 165 -0.62 27.14 -13.14
C TYR A 165 -0.44 27.85 -14.49
N GLN A 166 0.35 28.90 -14.53
CA GLN A 166 0.63 29.68 -15.73
C GLN A 166 1.60 29.00 -16.70
N HIS A 167 2.41 28.06 -16.18
CA HIS A 167 3.43 27.32 -16.90
C HIS A 167 3.19 25.82 -16.81
N PRO A 168 2.28 25.26 -17.65
CA PRO A 168 1.92 23.84 -17.59
C PRO A 168 3.10 22.88 -17.71
N GLU A 169 4.16 23.27 -18.37
CA GLU A 169 5.43 22.55 -18.49
C GLU A 169 6.14 22.37 -17.15
N GLU A 170 5.90 23.25 -16.18
CA GLU A 170 6.48 23.20 -14.83
C GLU A 170 5.66 22.37 -13.84
N ARG A 171 4.53 21.80 -14.28
CA ARG A 171 3.66 20.95 -13.45
C ARG A 171 4.16 19.52 -13.29
N ASN A 172 5.35 19.21 -13.80
CA ASN A 172 5.98 17.91 -13.57
C ASN A 172 6.69 17.90 -12.23
N VAL A 173 5.91 17.71 -11.16
CA VAL A 173 6.42 17.73 -9.78
C VAL A 173 7.09 16.40 -9.46
N GLU A 174 8.39 16.44 -9.17
CA GLU A 174 9.09 15.26 -8.71
C GLU A 174 8.58 14.77 -7.36
N LEU A 175 8.29 13.47 -7.27
CA LEU A 175 7.88 12.78 -6.05
C LEU A 175 9.05 12.04 -5.40
N VAL A 176 9.00 11.87 -4.09
CA VAL A 176 9.93 10.99 -3.34
C VAL A 176 9.80 9.55 -3.84
N SER A 177 8.57 9.10 -4.02
CA SER A 177 8.22 7.87 -4.73
C SER A 177 6.92 8.07 -5.48
N ALA A 178 6.87 7.65 -6.74
CA ALA A 178 5.66 7.67 -7.56
C ALA A 178 5.06 6.27 -7.76
N VAL A 179 5.76 5.21 -7.33
CA VAL A 179 5.32 3.82 -7.44
C VAL A 179 5.10 3.27 -6.04
N PRO A 180 3.87 2.90 -5.67
CA PRO A 180 3.59 2.22 -4.41
C PRO A 180 4.31 0.86 -4.34
N PRO A 181 4.76 0.43 -3.16
CA PRO A 181 5.19 -0.95 -2.97
C PRO A 181 4.07 -1.93 -3.37
N ASN A 182 4.44 -3.07 -3.93
CA ASN A 182 3.49 -4.14 -4.31
C ASN A 182 2.36 -3.67 -5.25
N TRP A 183 2.61 -2.68 -6.11
CA TRP A 183 1.62 -2.06 -7.00
C TRP A 183 0.74 -3.09 -7.74
N ASP A 184 1.34 -4.16 -8.21
CA ASP A 184 0.62 -5.19 -9.01
C ASP A 184 -0.40 -5.98 -8.17
N SER A 185 -0.29 -5.98 -6.85
CA SER A 185 -1.19 -6.74 -5.96
C SER A 185 -2.52 -6.03 -5.66
N TYR A 186 -2.70 -4.77 -6.06
CA TYR A 186 -3.94 -4.04 -5.81
C TYR A 186 -4.87 -4.13 -7.01
N ASP A 187 -6.15 -4.43 -6.75
CA ASP A 187 -7.21 -4.48 -7.77
C ASP A 187 -8.05 -3.20 -7.77
N THR A 188 -8.19 -2.56 -6.62
CA THR A 188 -8.92 -1.29 -6.48
C THR A 188 -8.01 -0.20 -5.93
N VAL A 189 -8.00 0.95 -6.60
CA VAL A 189 -7.15 2.09 -6.23
C VAL A 189 -7.99 3.36 -6.11
N PHE A 190 -8.09 3.88 -4.89
CA PHE A 190 -8.60 5.23 -4.69
C PHE A 190 -7.50 6.24 -4.99
N VAL A 191 -7.83 7.29 -5.74
CA VAL A 191 -6.87 8.36 -6.09
C VAL A 191 -7.39 9.69 -5.59
N GLY A 192 -6.73 10.24 -4.55
CA GLY A 192 -7.14 11.44 -3.84
C GLY A 192 -6.30 12.68 -4.13
N TYR A 193 -6.95 13.83 -4.31
CA TYR A 193 -6.28 15.09 -4.61
C TYR A 193 -7.10 16.32 -4.22
N PRO A 194 -6.49 17.45 -3.91
CA PRO A 194 -7.18 18.72 -3.88
C PRO A 194 -7.45 19.22 -5.32
N ILE A 195 -8.54 19.98 -5.51
CA ILE A 195 -8.78 20.65 -6.79
C ILE A 195 -7.98 21.96 -6.84
N TRP A 196 -7.12 22.07 -7.85
CA TRP A 196 -6.40 23.30 -8.20
C TRP A 196 -6.84 23.78 -9.58
N TRP A 197 -7.41 24.98 -9.67
CA TRP A 197 -7.95 25.55 -10.92
C TRP A 197 -8.84 24.61 -11.72
N GLY A 198 -9.70 23.84 -11.03
CA GLY A 198 -10.69 22.95 -11.66
C GLY A 198 -10.15 21.59 -12.11
N ILE A 199 -8.87 21.32 -11.93
CA ILE A 199 -8.24 20.03 -12.23
C ILE A 199 -7.63 19.40 -10.98
N ALA A 200 -7.16 18.16 -11.07
CA ALA A 200 -6.41 17.54 -10.01
C ALA A 200 -5.09 18.29 -9.75
N ALA A 201 -4.72 18.45 -8.49
CA ALA A 201 -3.41 18.98 -8.13
C ALA A 201 -2.31 18.17 -8.82
N TRP A 202 -1.45 18.83 -9.53
CA TRP A 202 -0.50 18.21 -10.47
C TRP A 202 0.55 17.25 -9.89
N PRO A 203 0.88 17.23 -8.59
CA PRO A 203 1.69 16.14 -8.04
C PRO A 203 1.12 14.73 -8.30
N VAL A 204 -0.20 14.60 -8.48
CA VAL A 204 -0.84 13.31 -8.80
C VAL A 204 -0.51 12.82 -10.22
N ASN A 205 -0.19 13.71 -11.15
CA ASN A 205 0.13 13.34 -12.52
C ASN A 205 1.32 12.39 -12.60
N GLY A 206 2.37 12.63 -11.79
CA GLY A 206 3.55 11.78 -11.75
C GLY A 206 3.23 10.32 -11.38
N PHE A 207 2.31 10.11 -10.45
CA PHE A 207 1.83 8.78 -10.09
C PHE A 207 1.02 8.14 -11.23
N VAL A 208 0.08 8.88 -11.82
CA VAL A 208 -0.85 8.35 -12.83
C VAL A 208 -0.13 7.96 -14.11
N THR A 209 0.91 8.72 -14.51
CA THR A 209 1.61 8.47 -15.78
C THR A 209 2.64 7.34 -15.71
N VAL A 210 3.22 7.04 -14.54
CA VAL A 210 4.27 6.02 -14.43
C VAL A 210 3.74 4.63 -14.10
N ASN A 211 2.53 4.53 -13.53
CA ASN A 211 1.97 3.24 -13.13
C ASN A 211 1.04 2.67 -14.22
N ASP A 212 0.98 1.34 -14.28
CA ASP A 212 0.06 0.61 -15.16
C ASP A 212 -1.23 0.29 -14.42
N PHE A 213 -2.36 0.79 -14.91
CA PHE A 213 -3.69 0.58 -14.30
C PHE A 213 -4.50 -0.52 -14.98
N ILE A 214 -3.94 -1.23 -15.97
CA ILE A 214 -4.65 -2.33 -16.64
C ILE A 214 -5.11 -3.37 -15.62
N GLY A 215 -6.38 -3.76 -15.67
CA GLY A 215 -6.99 -4.70 -14.73
C GLY A 215 -7.44 -4.10 -13.39
N LYS A 216 -7.12 -2.83 -13.10
CA LYS A 216 -7.49 -2.18 -11.84
C LYS A 216 -8.76 -1.33 -11.96
N THR A 217 -9.57 -1.32 -10.90
CA THR A 217 -10.66 -0.35 -10.72
C THR A 217 -10.10 0.89 -10.02
N VAL A 218 -10.32 2.07 -10.61
CA VAL A 218 -9.77 3.34 -10.10
C VAL A 218 -10.90 4.28 -9.71
N ILE A 219 -10.87 4.78 -8.49
CA ILE A 219 -11.94 5.59 -7.91
C ILE A 219 -11.37 6.94 -7.48
N PRO A 220 -11.54 8.00 -8.28
CA PRO A 220 -11.07 9.33 -7.92
C PRO A 220 -11.86 9.91 -6.76
N PHE A 221 -11.20 10.62 -5.86
CA PHE A 221 -11.86 11.49 -4.90
C PHE A 221 -11.10 12.81 -4.75
N CYS A 222 -11.81 13.88 -4.49
CA CYS A 222 -11.13 15.15 -4.34
C CYS A 222 -11.64 15.96 -3.16
N THR A 223 -10.81 16.89 -2.70
CA THR A 223 -11.22 17.92 -1.75
C THR A 223 -11.18 19.30 -2.39
N SER A 224 -12.15 20.11 -2.08
CA SER A 224 -12.18 21.51 -2.51
C SER A 224 -13.04 22.37 -1.60
N ALA A 225 -12.80 23.66 -1.56
CA ALA A 225 -13.64 24.60 -0.83
C ALA A 225 -15.05 24.71 -1.46
N SER A 226 -15.13 24.84 -2.77
CA SER A 226 -16.42 25.05 -3.48
C SER A 226 -16.52 24.34 -4.83
N SER A 227 -15.43 24.13 -5.54
CA SER A 227 -15.43 23.48 -6.86
C SER A 227 -15.88 22.04 -6.76
N GLY A 228 -16.70 21.57 -7.71
CA GLY A 228 -16.99 20.15 -7.89
C GLY A 228 -15.76 19.38 -8.38
N ILE A 229 -15.87 18.05 -8.46
CA ILE A 229 -14.85 17.18 -9.05
C ILE A 229 -14.63 17.50 -10.55
N GLY A 230 -15.65 17.98 -11.24
CA GLY A 230 -15.59 18.35 -12.65
C GLY A 230 -15.06 17.22 -13.52
N GLN A 231 -14.13 17.56 -14.40
CA GLN A 231 -13.45 16.60 -15.28
C GLN A 231 -12.10 16.12 -14.74
N SER A 232 -11.75 16.45 -13.49
CA SER A 232 -10.41 16.14 -12.96
C SER A 232 -10.08 14.65 -13.00
N GLY A 233 -11.04 13.78 -12.63
CA GLY A 233 -10.88 12.32 -12.74
C GLY A 233 -10.76 11.84 -14.20
N THR A 234 -11.51 12.43 -15.12
CA THR A 234 -11.44 12.13 -16.56
C THR A 234 -10.07 12.48 -17.14
N LEU A 235 -9.53 13.65 -16.79
CA LEU A 235 -8.20 14.08 -17.24
C LEU A 235 -7.09 13.17 -16.71
N LEU A 236 -7.20 12.69 -15.48
CA LEU A 236 -6.27 11.69 -14.94
C LEU A 236 -6.39 10.37 -15.69
N ARG A 237 -7.61 9.87 -15.91
CA ARG A 237 -7.86 8.66 -16.71
C ARG A 237 -7.23 8.75 -18.10
N ASP A 238 -7.40 9.89 -18.78
CA ASP A 238 -6.90 10.08 -20.15
C ASP A 238 -5.36 10.15 -20.20
N SER A 239 -4.73 10.42 -19.06
CA SER A 239 -3.27 10.39 -18.87
C SER A 239 -2.74 9.05 -18.39
N ALA A 240 -3.61 8.18 -17.89
CA ALA A 240 -3.26 6.88 -17.32
C ALA A 240 -3.09 5.82 -18.40
N LYS A 241 -2.30 4.79 -18.09
CA LYS A 241 -2.21 3.59 -18.90
C LYS A 241 -3.27 2.58 -18.41
N GLY A 242 -4.45 2.61 -19.02
CA GLY A 242 -5.54 1.67 -18.77
C GLY A 242 -6.34 1.95 -17.49
N GLY A 243 -6.99 0.89 -16.99
CA GLY A 243 -7.82 0.91 -15.79
C GLY A 243 -9.30 1.20 -16.05
N ASN A 244 -10.14 0.66 -15.17
CA ASN A 244 -11.58 0.94 -15.12
C ASN A 244 -11.83 2.12 -14.18
N TRP A 245 -11.89 3.33 -14.71
CA TRP A 245 -12.06 4.56 -13.93
C TRP A 245 -13.53 4.82 -13.65
N LEU A 246 -13.92 4.75 -12.39
CA LEU A 246 -15.27 5.04 -11.93
C LEU A 246 -15.51 6.55 -11.75
N ASN A 247 -16.78 6.91 -11.57
CA ASN A 247 -17.14 8.26 -11.17
C ASN A 247 -16.62 8.54 -9.76
N GLY A 248 -15.91 9.64 -9.61
CA GLY A 248 -15.36 10.05 -8.34
C GLY A 248 -16.32 10.88 -7.48
N MET A 249 -15.87 11.20 -6.26
CA MET A 249 -16.61 12.03 -5.31
C MET A 249 -15.79 13.25 -4.87
N ARG A 250 -16.49 14.38 -4.74
CA ARG A 250 -15.94 15.59 -4.13
C ARG A 250 -16.34 15.69 -2.66
N PHE A 251 -15.38 15.98 -1.81
CA PHE A 251 -15.57 16.28 -0.40
C PHE A 251 -15.22 17.73 -0.07
N SER A 252 -15.89 18.30 0.91
CA SER A 252 -15.46 19.59 1.46
C SER A 252 -14.19 19.40 2.30
N SER A 253 -13.47 20.50 2.53
CA SER A 253 -12.31 20.50 3.44
C SER A 253 -12.66 20.10 4.89
N SER A 254 -13.95 20.08 5.26
CA SER A 254 -14.48 19.71 6.57
C SER A 254 -15.40 18.49 6.50
N ALA A 255 -15.28 17.63 5.49
CA ALA A 255 -16.10 16.45 5.36
C ALA A 255 -16.01 15.56 6.63
N SER A 256 -17.16 15.10 7.10
CA SER A 256 -17.24 14.21 8.25
C SER A 256 -16.89 12.78 7.86
N GLU A 257 -16.40 12.02 8.81
CA GLU A 257 -16.14 10.58 8.65
C GLU A 257 -17.38 9.85 8.14
N SER A 258 -18.54 10.11 8.73
CA SER A 258 -19.81 9.46 8.34
C SER A 258 -20.19 9.73 6.88
N THR A 259 -19.91 10.95 6.36
CA THR A 259 -20.17 11.27 4.96
C THR A 259 -19.28 10.45 4.03
N VAL A 260 -17.99 10.29 4.38
CA VAL A 260 -17.04 9.52 3.58
C VAL A 260 -17.38 8.04 3.61
N LYS A 261 -17.63 7.49 4.79
CA LYS A 261 -18.01 6.07 4.96
C LYS A 261 -19.30 5.72 4.21
N SER A 262 -20.32 6.59 4.26
CA SER A 262 -21.54 6.39 3.51
C SER A 262 -21.32 6.36 1.99
N TRP A 263 -20.39 7.16 1.49
CA TRP A 263 -20.01 7.11 0.07
C TRP A 263 -19.29 5.80 -0.27
N VAL A 264 -18.30 5.42 0.53
CA VAL A 264 -17.56 4.16 0.33
C VAL A 264 -18.51 2.97 0.31
N ALA A 265 -19.43 2.89 1.26
CA ALA A 265 -20.44 1.83 1.33
C ALA A 265 -21.37 1.79 0.09
N SER A 266 -21.49 2.90 -0.65
CA SER A 266 -22.30 2.97 -1.88
C SER A 266 -21.57 2.51 -3.14
N LEU A 267 -20.27 2.20 -3.06
CA LEU A 267 -19.44 1.90 -4.23
C LEU A 267 -19.52 0.45 -4.69
N ASP A 268 -20.10 -0.46 -3.89
CA ASP A 268 -20.17 -1.90 -4.21
C ASP A 268 -18.79 -2.44 -4.65
N LEU A 269 -17.86 -2.48 -3.68
CA LEU A 269 -16.46 -2.86 -3.93
C LEU A 269 -16.20 -4.39 -3.87
N ASN A 270 -17.27 -5.21 -3.95
CA ASN A 270 -17.21 -6.67 -3.89
C ASN A 270 -16.77 -7.30 -5.21
#